data_a7f25d59d5389d28d79dc671c68b4932
#
_entry.id   a7f25d59d5389d28d79dc671c68b4932
#
_cell.length_a   1.000
_cell.length_b   1.000
_cell.length_c   1.000
_cell.angle_alpha   90.00
_cell.angle_beta   90.00
_cell.angle_gamma   90.00
#
_symmetry.space_group_name_H-M   'P 1'
#
loop_
_entity.id
_entity.type
_entity.pdbx_description
1 polymer ?
#
loop_
_entity_poly.entity_id
_entity_poly.type
_entity_poly.pdbx_seq_one_letter_code
_entity_poly.pdbx_strand_id
1 'polypeptide(L)'
;IASTQFEDGSCYHQYQPLTKKGNAAIGGNFNDDPLWLILSTTEYIKETGDFSLLDELVPFDNDMSRAKPHFEHLKASFYHVVNNLGPHQLPLIGRADWNDCLNLSCFSTDPNESFQTTGNKKDSEAESLMIAGLFVVYGKEYIKLCNIIGKSKEATKAQMHINNMIEAVKKHGWDGDWYLRAYDYYGKKVGSNENEEGKIFIESQGWCTMAEIGKEEGLVKKSLDSVKEHLDCEYGIVLNSPAFTEYKIEYGEISTYPAGYKENGGIFCHNNPWIMIGETMIGRGDNAYDYYTKIAPSFLEDISELHKVEPYVYCQMIAGKEAFKPGEAKNSWLSGTASWNFYTITQYILGVKPDYNGLSINPCIPEGA
;
A
#
# COMPACT_ATOMS: atom_id res chain seq x y z
N ILE A 1 -16.21 -3.77 7.33
CA ILE A 1 -14.93 -4.54 7.24
C ILE A 1 -14.78 -5.40 8.50
N ALA A 2 -14.70 -4.83 9.70
CA ALA A 2 -14.48 -5.59 10.94
C ALA A 2 -15.42 -6.77 11.12
N SER A 3 -16.72 -6.62 10.77
CA SER A 3 -17.72 -7.69 10.90
C SER A 3 -17.49 -8.91 9.98
N THR A 4 -16.63 -8.78 8.99
CA THR A 4 -16.28 -9.85 8.06
C THR A 4 -14.85 -10.38 8.28
N GLN A 5 -14.12 -9.87 9.28
CA GLN A 5 -12.80 -10.35 9.67
C GLN A 5 -12.90 -11.72 10.34
N PHE A 6 -11.89 -12.57 10.16
CA PHE A 6 -11.75 -13.85 10.87
C PHE A 6 -11.02 -13.68 12.20
N GLU A 7 -11.19 -14.65 13.13
CA GLU A 7 -10.57 -14.58 14.47
C GLU A 7 -9.03 -14.61 14.45
N ASP A 8 -8.41 -15.15 13.40
CA ASP A 8 -6.95 -15.13 13.17
C ASP A 8 -6.45 -13.79 12.63
N GLY A 9 -7.36 -12.84 12.42
CA GLY A 9 -7.08 -11.50 11.92
C GLY A 9 -7.11 -11.37 10.40
N SER A 10 -7.19 -12.46 9.64
CA SER A 10 -7.34 -12.39 8.18
C SER A 10 -8.69 -11.78 7.78
N CYS A 11 -8.79 -11.31 6.56
CA CYS A 11 -9.99 -10.67 6.03
C CYS A 11 -10.39 -11.28 4.68
N TYR A 12 -11.66 -11.10 4.33
CA TYR A 12 -12.06 -11.22 2.93
C TYR A 12 -11.48 -10.04 2.14
N HIS A 13 -10.95 -10.29 0.97
CA HIS A 13 -10.47 -9.26 0.07
C HIS A 13 -11.61 -8.38 -0.47
N GLN A 14 -12.79 -8.93 -0.67
CA GLN A 14 -13.96 -8.18 -1.11
C GLN A 14 -15.11 -8.23 -0.11
N TYR A 15 -15.77 -7.09 0.03
CA TYR A 15 -16.95 -6.90 0.84
C TYR A 15 -18.15 -6.52 -0.02
N GLN A 16 -19.29 -7.17 0.22
CA GLN A 16 -20.53 -6.89 -0.49
C GLN A 16 -21.41 -5.92 0.31
N PRO A 17 -21.50 -4.64 -0.07
CA PRO A 17 -22.19 -3.63 0.73
C PRO A 17 -23.68 -3.93 0.97
N LEU A 18 -24.36 -4.51 -0.03
CA LEU A 18 -25.79 -4.81 0.06
C LEU A 18 -26.09 -5.95 1.01
N THR A 19 -25.29 -6.99 1.01
CA THR A 19 -25.48 -8.16 1.88
C THR A 19 -24.74 -8.04 3.21
N LYS A 20 -23.79 -7.09 3.31
CA LYS A 20 -22.88 -6.89 4.43
C LYS A 20 -22.03 -8.14 4.74
N LYS A 21 -21.66 -8.89 3.72
CA LYS A 21 -20.86 -10.12 3.82
C LYS A 21 -19.56 -10.02 3.00
N GLY A 22 -18.55 -10.76 3.44
CA GLY A 22 -17.35 -10.99 2.65
C GLY A 22 -17.66 -11.86 1.43
N ASN A 23 -16.85 -11.70 0.36
CA ASN A 23 -16.94 -12.48 -0.85
C ASN A 23 -15.72 -13.38 -0.98
N ALA A 24 -15.91 -14.70 -0.86
CA ALA A 24 -14.86 -15.69 -1.03
C ALA A 24 -14.66 -16.15 -2.48
N ALA A 25 -15.51 -15.74 -3.42
CA ALA A 25 -15.52 -16.27 -4.79
C ALA A 25 -14.26 -15.92 -5.59
N ILE A 26 -13.61 -14.81 -5.26
CA ILE A 26 -12.37 -14.36 -5.92
C ILE A 26 -11.10 -14.71 -5.14
N GLY A 27 -11.22 -15.59 -4.16
CA GLY A 27 -10.15 -15.94 -3.26
C GLY A 27 -10.02 -14.96 -2.08
N GLY A 28 -9.15 -15.30 -1.18
CA GLY A 28 -8.79 -14.51 0.01
C GLY A 28 -7.29 -14.62 0.24
N ASN A 29 -6.87 -14.32 1.45
CA ASN A 29 -5.47 -14.41 1.86
C ASN A 29 -4.58 -13.34 1.21
N PHE A 30 -5.08 -12.10 1.23
CA PHE A 30 -4.32 -10.90 0.93
C PHE A 30 -3.87 -10.32 2.27
N ASN A 31 -2.58 -10.38 2.55
CA ASN A 31 -2.11 -10.17 3.92
C ASN A 31 -1.92 -8.69 4.29
N ASP A 32 -2.16 -7.77 3.38
CA ASP A 32 -2.28 -6.33 3.68
C ASP A 32 -3.69 -5.94 4.16
N ASP A 33 -4.75 -6.66 3.73
CA ASP A 33 -6.15 -6.32 4.01
C ASP A 33 -6.44 -6.01 5.49
N PRO A 34 -5.94 -6.77 6.48
CA PRO A 34 -6.19 -6.49 7.88
C PRO A 34 -5.67 -5.12 8.35
N LEU A 35 -4.59 -4.63 7.77
CA LEU A 35 -3.95 -3.39 8.22
C LEU A 35 -4.79 -2.14 7.88
N TRP A 36 -5.60 -2.20 6.82
CA TRP A 36 -6.50 -1.13 6.44
C TRP A 36 -7.60 -0.87 7.48
N LEU A 37 -7.92 -1.87 8.32
CA LEU A 37 -8.84 -1.69 9.44
C LEU A 37 -8.23 -0.79 10.53
N ILE A 38 -6.93 -0.94 10.81
CA ILE A 38 -6.22 -0.06 11.75
C ILE A 38 -6.23 1.37 11.23
N LEU A 39 -5.90 1.60 9.94
CA LEU A 39 -5.97 2.92 9.31
C LEU A 39 -7.36 3.54 9.51
N SER A 40 -8.40 2.86 9.02
CA SER A 40 -9.74 3.43 9.00
C SER A 40 -10.26 3.77 10.40
N THR A 41 -9.96 2.93 11.39
CA THR A 41 -10.34 3.17 12.79
C THR A 41 -9.58 4.33 13.40
N THR A 42 -8.27 4.39 13.23
CA THR A 42 -7.44 5.45 13.81
C THR A 42 -7.74 6.82 13.20
N GLU A 43 -7.93 6.88 11.88
CA GLU A 43 -8.33 8.14 11.22
C GLU A 43 -9.74 8.58 11.63
N TYR A 44 -10.70 7.65 11.75
CA TYR A 44 -12.03 7.97 12.26
C TYR A 44 -11.98 8.59 13.66
N ILE A 45 -11.21 8.00 14.58
CA ILE A 45 -11.09 8.51 15.95
C ILE A 45 -10.40 9.88 15.97
N LYS A 46 -9.36 10.10 15.14
CA LYS A 46 -8.69 11.40 15.04
C LYS A 46 -9.62 12.50 14.52
N GLU A 47 -10.48 12.18 13.54
CA GLU A 47 -11.43 13.13 12.96
C GLU A 47 -12.61 13.45 13.89
N THR A 48 -13.09 12.46 14.64
CA THR A 48 -14.34 12.58 15.41
C THR A 48 -14.15 12.74 16.91
N GLY A 49 -13.01 12.27 17.45
CA GLY A 49 -12.80 12.13 18.88
C GLY A 49 -13.60 10.98 19.53
N ASP A 50 -14.26 10.15 18.73
CA ASP A 50 -15.14 9.09 19.23
C ASP A 50 -14.37 7.80 19.53
N PHE A 51 -13.92 7.67 20.75
CA PHE A 51 -13.28 6.44 21.25
C PHE A 51 -14.28 5.34 21.60
N SER A 52 -15.59 5.64 21.68
CA SER A 52 -16.60 4.63 22.05
C SER A 52 -16.72 3.52 21.02
N LEU A 53 -16.35 3.78 19.77
CA LEU A 53 -16.22 2.78 18.71
C LEU A 53 -15.38 1.56 19.14
N LEU A 54 -14.36 1.75 19.96
CA LEU A 54 -13.47 0.66 20.37
C LEU A 54 -14.12 -0.38 21.26
N ASP A 55 -15.20 -0.01 21.95
CA ASP A 55 -15.97 -0.89 22.86
C ASP A 55 -17.19 -1.52 22.19
N GLU A 56 -17.54 -1.09 20.96
CA GLU A 56 -18.64 -1.68 20.22
C GLU A 56 -18.39 -3.17 19.93
N LEU A 57 -19.43 -3.98 20.21
CA LEU A 57 -19.37 -5.41 19.94
C LEU A 57 -19.57 -5.69 18.44
N VAL A 58 -18.55 -6.19 17.80
CA VAL A 58 -18.51 -6.52 16.38
C VAL A 58 -18.31 -8.03 16.22
N PRO A 59 -19.10 -8.72 15.37
CA PRO A 59 -18.92 -10.15 15.13
C PRO A 59 -17.65 -10.43 14.30
N PHE A 60 -17.00 -11.57 14.54
CA PHE A 60 -16.11 -12.15 13.55
C PHE A 60 -16.91 -12.96 12.53
N ASP A 61 -16.59 -12.81 11.25
CA ASP A 61 -17.24 -13.49 10.10
C ASP A 61 -18.77 -13.45 10.14
N ASN A 62 -19.32 -12.29 10.50
CA ASN A 62 -20.77 -12.06 10.67
C ASN A 62 -21.47 -12.95 11.72
N ASP A 63 -20.74 -13.66 12.57
CA ASP A 63 -21.28 -14.53 13.62
C ASP A 63 -21.33 -13.81 14.97
N MET A 64 -22.50 -13.34 15.38
CA MET A 64 -22.69 -12.64 16.65
C MET A 64 -22.30 -13.44 17.89
N SER A 65 -22.26 -14.77 17.82
CA SER A 65 -21.78 -15.60 18.93
C SER A 65 -20.29 -15.43 19.21
N ARG A 66 -19.53 -14.91 18.21
CA ARG A 66 -18.09 -14.60 18.27
C ARG A 66 -17.80 -13.10 18.36
N ALA A 67 -18.81 -12.30 18.69
CA ALA A 67 -18.62 -10.85 18.80
C ALA A 67 -17.63 -10.49 19.92
N LYS A 68 -16.73 -9.56 19.61
CA LYS A 68 -15.75 -8.97 20.52
C LYS A 68 -15.77 -7.45 20.38
N PRO A 69 -15.24 -6.70 21.36
CA PRO A 69 -15.01 -5.27 21.19
C PRO A 69 -14.20 -4.96 19.93
N HIS A 70 -14.50 -3.88 19.24
CA HIS A 70 -13.81 -3.48 18.01
C HIS A 70 -12.29 -3.39 18.19
N PHE A 71 -11.81 -3.02 19.38
CA PHE A 71 -10.38 -3.06 19.70
C PHE A 71 -9.74 -4.43 19.50
N GLU A 72 -10.45 -5.53 19.79
CA GLU A 72 -9.90 -6.89 19.59
C GLU A 72 -9.74 -7.23 18.09
N HIS A 73 -10.52 -6.61 17.21
CA HIS A 73 -10.35 -6.69 15.76
C HIS A 73 -9.07 -5.98 15.29
N LEU A 74 -8.77 -4.80 15.84
CA LEU A 74 -7.50 -4.11 15.55
C LEU A 74 -6.30 -4.95 16.03
N LYS A 75 -6.42 -5.53 17.21
CA LYS A 75 -5.42 -6.42 17.77
C LYS A 75 -5.22 -7.66 16.89
N ALA A 76 -6.31 -8.30 16.44
CA ALA A 76 -6.24 -9.43 15.51
C ALA A 76 -5.54 -9.04 14.21
N SER A 77 -5.85 -7.87 13.63
CA SER A 77 -5.18 -7.32 12.44
C SER A 77 -3.67 -7.17 12.63
N PHE A 78 -3.24 -6.59 13.75
CA PHE A 78 -1.83 -6.40 14.07
C PHE A 78 -1.09 -7.74 14.19
N TYR A 79 -1.66 -8.67 14.97
CA TYR A 79 -1.03 -9.98 15.20
C TYR A 79 -1.16 -10.93 14.01
N HIS A 80 -2.06 -10.69 13.07
CA HIS A 80 -2.08 -11.43 11.81
C HIS A 80 -0.73 -11.32 11.09
N VAL A 81 -0.19 -10.11 10.97
CA VAL A 81 1.13 -9.91 10.35
C VAL A 81 2.24 -10.57 11.20
N VAL A 82 2.23 -10.37 12.52
CA VAL A 82 3.24 -10.94 13.44
C VAL A 82 3.30 -12.48 13.36
N ASN A 83 2.15 -13.11 13.16
CA ASN A 83 2.03 -14.57 13.10
C ASN A 83 2.28 -15.15 11.69
N ASN A 84 2.43 -14.31 10.67
CA ASN A 84 2.63 -14.70 9.28
C ASN A 84 3.89 -14.05 8.70
N LEU A 85 5.04 -14.39 9.28
CA LEU A 85 6.36 -13.95 8.83
C LEU A 85 7.07 -15.07 8.06
N GLY A 86 7.81 -14.67 7.03
CA GLY A 86 8.62 -15.56 6.22
C GLY A 86 10.07 -15.70 6.71
N PRO A 87 10.94 -16.32 5.90
CA PRO A 87 12.32 -16.63 6.25
C PRO A 87 13.16 -15.41 6.64
N HIS A 88 12.91 -14.25 6.05
CA HIS A 88 13.61 -13.00 6.35
C HIS A 88 12.98 -12.19 7.48
N GLN A 89 11.97 -12.76 8.18
CA GLN A 89 11.17 -12.07 9.19
C GLN A 89 10.38 -10.88 8.61
N LEU A 90 10.10 -10.94 7.32
CA LEU A 90 9.21 -10.03 6.60
C LEU A 90 7.82 -10.66 6.48
N PRO A 91 6.75 -9.87 6.29
CA PRO A 91 5.40 -10.41 6.18
C PRO A 91 5.24 -11.32 4.96
N LEU A 92 4.62 -12.48 5.13
CA LEU A 92 4.18 -13.29 4.01
C LEU A 92 3.17 -12.51 3.16
N ILE A 93 3.35 -12.51 1.84
CA ILE A 93 2.45 -11.79 0.94
C ILE A 93 1.06 -12.44 0.85
N GLY A 94 0.98 -13.76 1.07
CA GLY A 94 -0.23 -14.52 0.82
C GLY A 94 -0.47 -14.72 -0.67
N ARG A 95 -1.71 -14.56 -1.12
CA ARG A 95 -2.07 -14.59 -2.54
C ARG A 95 -1.45 -13.42 -3.30
N ALA A 96 -1.58 -12.24 -2.74
CA ALA A 96 -0.99 -10.99 -3.17
C ALA A 96 -1.09 -9.97 -2.02
N ASP A 97 -0.64 -8.76 -2.23
CA ASP A 97 -0.91 -7.59 -1.42
C ASP A 97 -1.78 -6.59 -2.22
N TRP A 98 -1.69 -5.28 -1.94
CA TRP A 98 -2.41 -4.23 -2.67
C TRP A 98 -2.33 -4.42 -4.21
N ASN A 99 -1.21 -4.92 -4.72
CA ASN A 99 -1.07 -5.29 -6.12
C ASN A 99 -1.53 -6.75 -6.31
N ASP A 100 -2.83 -6.93 -6.45
CA ASP A 100 -3.48 -8.24 -6.58
C ASP A 100 -3.06 -9.03 -7.82
N CYS A 101 -2.36 -8.39 -8.74
CA CYS A 101 -1.78 -9.00 -9.94
C CYS A 101 -0.34 -9.51 -9.74
N LEU A 102 0.32 -9.21 -8.61
CA LEU A 102 1.65 -9.73 -8.28
C LEU A 102 1.52 -11.04 -7.48
N ASN A 103 1.49 -12.18 -8.19
CA ASN A 103 1.12 -13.47 -7.63
C ASN A 103 2.35 -14.35 -7.34
N LEU A 104 3.12 -14.00 -6.32
CA LEU A 104 4.40 -14.65 -6.00
C LEU A 104 4.25 -16.01 -5.31
N SER A 105 3.05 -16.36 -4.82
CA SER A 105 2.77 -17.59 -4.08
C SER A 105 1.67 -18.47 -4.69
N CYS A 106 0.93 -17.99 -5.68
CA CYS A 106 -0.25 -18.65 -6.24
C CYS A 106 -0.21 -18.76 -7.76
N PHE A 107 0.95 -19.09 -8.31
CA PHE A 107 1.14 -19.31 -9.75
C PHE A 107 0.77 -20.74 -10.16
N SER A 108 0.30 -20.91 -11.41
CA SER A 108 0.04 -22.20 -12.03
C SER A 108 0.79 -22.34 -13.35
N THR A 109 1.14 -23.58 -13.69
CA THR A 109 1.67 -23.93 -15.02
C THR A 109 0.56 -24.34 -15.99
N ASP A 110 -0.70 -24.45 -15.53
CA ASP A 110 -1.85 -24.72 -16.39
C ASP A 110 -2.38 -23.42 -17.00
N PRO A 111 -2.31 -23.24 -18.33
CA PRO A 111 -2.79 -22.02 -19.00
C PRO A 111 -4.31 -21.83 -18.91
N ASN A 112 -5.05 -22.86 -18.48
CA ASN A 112 -6.50 -22.76 -18.28
C ASN A 112 -6.88 -22.40 -16.84
N GLU A 113 -5.93 -22.37 -15.92
CA GLU A 113 -6.18 -21.99 -14.53
C GLU A 113 -6.17 -20.45 -14.39
N SER A 114 -7.22 -19.91 -13.79
CA SER A 114 -7.30 -18.48 -13.53
C SER A 114 -6.37 -18.07 -12.39
N PHE A 115 -5.60 -17.00 -12.56
CA PHE A 115 -4.81 -16.39 -11.48
C PHE A 115 -5.66 -16.05 -10.26
N GLN A 116 -6.89 -15.58 -10.45
CA GLN A 116 -7.80 -15.20 -9.38
C GLN A 116 -8.28 -16.38 -8.54
N THR A 117 -8.33 -17.58 -9.10
CA THR A 117 -8.81 -18.80 -8.42
C THR A 117 -7.71 -19.76 -8.02
N THR A 118 -6.48 -19.58 -8.54
CA THR A 118 -5.33 -20.38 -8.14
C THR A 118 -5.01 -20.17 -6.67
N GLY A 119 -4.95 -21.24 -5.88
CA GLY A 119 -4.61 -21.19 -4.45
C GLY A 119 -3.10 -21.02 -4.23
N ASN A 120 -2.75 -20.54 -3.02
CA ASN A 120 -1.34 -20.49 -2.62
C ASN A 120 -0.68 -21.85 -2.70
N LYS A 121 0.57 -21.87 -3.14
CA LYS A 121 1.42 -23.06 -3.05
C LYS A 121 1.58 -23.45 -1.60
N LYS A 122 1.65 -24.75 -1.34
CA LYS A 122 1.96 -25.29 -0.01
C LYS A 122 3.31 -24.75 0.45
N ASP A 123 3.38 -24.39 1.74
CA ASP A 123 4.58 -23.84 2.37
C ASP A 123 5.12 -22.58 1.64
N SER A 124 4.20 -21.73 1.18
CA SER A 124 4.55 -20.46 0.55
C SER A 124 5.34 -19.55 1.50
N GLU A 125 6.49 -19.08 1.02
CA GLU A 125 7.42 -18.24 1.77
C GLU A 125 7.63 -16.86 1.09
N ALA A 126 6.85 -16.53 0.08
CA ALA A 126 6.95 -15.23 -0.58
C ALA A 126 6.59 -14.08 0.39
N GLU A 127 7.45 -13.05 0.44
CA GLU A 127 7.40 -11.98 1.43
C GLU A 127 7.23 -10.62 0.76
N SER A 128 6.49 -9.69 1.40
CA SER A 128 6.20 -8.36 0.86
C SER A 128 6.84 -7.24 1.67
N LEU A 129 7.63 -6.42 1.03
CA LEU A 129 8.20 -5.19 1.62
C LEU A 129 7.15 -4.07 1.70
N MET A 130 6.14 -4.07 0.81
CA MET A 130 5.00 -3.16 0.93
C MET A 130 4.25 -3.40 2.23
N ILE A 131 3.89 -4.67 2.53
CA ILE A 131 3.19 -5.00 3.78
C ILE A 131 4.07 -4.67 4.99
N ALA A 132 5.39 -4.88 4.91
CA ALA A 132 6.30 -4.53 5.99
C ALA A 132 6.28 -3.02 6.30
N GLY A 133 6.35 -2.16 5.28
CA GLY A 133 6.22 -0.71 5.44
C GLY A 133 4.85 -0.31 5.99
N LEU A 134 3.77 -0.84 5.42
CA LEU A 134 2.39 -0.63 5.85
C LEU A 134 2.19 -1.02 7.33
N PHE A 135 2.74 -2.18 7.74
CA PHE A 135 2.70 -2.66 9.11
C PHE A 135 3.42 -1.72 10.09
N VAL A 136 4.56 -1.16 9.69
CA VAL A 136 5.29 -0.19 10.53
C VAL A 136 4.50 1.11 10.68
N VAL A 137 3.90 1.64 9.60
CA VAL A 137 3.09 2.87 9.63
C VAL A 137 1.90 2.69 10.59
N TYR A 138 1.06 1.71 10.34
CA TYR A 138 -0.17 1.54 11.13
C TYR A 138 0.06 0.83 12.46
N GLY A 139 1.15 0.09 12.60
CA GLY A 139 1.59 -0.42 13.89
C GLY A 139 2.02 0.69 14.86
N LYS A 140 2.68 1.75 14.37
CA LYS A 140 2.95 2.96 15.18
C LYS A 140 1.65 3.63 15.63
N GLU A 141 0.63 3.73 14.76
CA GLU A 141 -0.67 4.27 15.13
C GLU A 141 -1.41 3.36 16.13
N TYR A 142 -1.35 2.04 15.97
CA TYR A 142 -1.88 1.10 16.95
C TYR A 142 -1.23 1.24 18.32
N ILE A 143 0.09 1.41 18.37
CA ILE A 143 0.83 1.65 19.62
C ILE A 143 0.39 2.95 20.28
N LYS A 144 0.25 4.03 19.48
CA LYS A 144 -0.21 5.34 19.95
C LYS A 144 -1.61 5.24 20.55
N LEU A 145 -2.53 4.58 19.84
CA LEU A 145 -3.88 4.31 20.31
C LEU A 145 -3.88 3.51 21.62
N CYS A 146 -3.10 2.42 21.70
CA CYS A 146 -2.97 1.61 22.91
C CYS A 146 -2.51 2.43 24.13
N ASN A 147 -1.56 3.34 23.94
CA ASN A 147 -1.08 4.23 25.02
C ASN A 147 -2.18 5.20 25.47
N ILE A 148 -2.93 5.79 24.53
CA ILE A 148 -4.01 6.74 24.83
C ILE A 148 -5.12 6.06 25.66
N ILE A 149 -5.50 4.83 25.29
CA ILE A 149 -6.56 4.09 26.02
C ILE A 149 -6.05 3.28 27.22
N GLY A 150 -4.80 3.53 27.66
CA GLY A 150 -4.24 2.93 28.88
C GLY A 150 -3.78 1.46 28.75
N LYS A 151 -3.69 0.92 27.53
CA LYS A 151 -3.21 -0.45 27.26
C LYS A 151 -1.67 -0.52 27.10
N SER A 152 -0.92 0.04 28.04
CA SER A 152 0.54 0.20 27.95
C SER A 152 1.32 -1.11 27.79
N LYS A 153 0.83 -2.23 28.35
CA LYS A 153 1.47 -3.55 28.17
C LYS A 153 1.36 -4.02 26.73
N GLU A 154 0.24 -3.76 26.09
CA GLU A 154 0.03 -4.07 24.68
C GLU A 154 0.90 -3.18 23.79
N ALA A 155 0.94 -1.88 24.08
CA ALA A 155 1.81 -0.93 23.37
C ALA A 155 3.29 -1.35 23.42
N THR A 156 3.80 -1.81 24.59
CA THR A 156 5.17 -2.29 24.73
C THR A 156 5.46 -3.53 23.87
N LYS A 157 4.51 -4.49 23.83
CA LYS A 157 4.66 -5.69 22.99
C LYS A 157 4.65 -5.32 21.50
N ALA A 158 3.69 -4.49 21.10
CA ALA A 158 3.59 -4.03 19.71
C ALA A 158 4.85 -3.29 19.28
N GLN A 159 5.41 -2.43 20.15
CA GLN A 159 6.66 -1.71 19.87
C GLN A 159 7.83 -2.65 19.58
N MET A 160 7.94 -3.76 20.31
CA MET A 160 8.97 -4.77 20.05
C MET A 160 8.82 -5.36 18.63
N HIS A 161 7.61 -5.70 18.22
CA HIS A 161 7.36 -6.24 16.88
C HIS A 161 7.65 -5.22 15.78
N ILE A 162 7.30 -3.94 15.98
CA ILE A 162 7.62 -2.87 15.04
C ILE A 162 9.13 -2.67 14.91
N ASN A 163 9.87 -2.67 16.04
CA ASN A 163 11.33 -2.54 15.99
C ASN A 163 11.97 -3.72 15.24
N ASN A 164 11.50 -4.94 15.48
CA ASN A 164 11.98 -6.12 14.77
C ASN A 164 11.71 -6.03 13.25
N MET A 165 10.54 -5.54 12.86
CA MET A 165 10.21 -5.35 11.45
C MET A 165 11.11 -4.30 10.78
N ILE A 166 11.35 -3.17 11.45
CA ILE A 166 12.27 -2.13 10.95
C ILE A 166 13.66 -2.73 10.69
N GLU A 167 14.20 -3.50 11.65
CA GLU A 167 15.50 -4.14 11.48
C GLU A 167 15.49 -5.22 10.38
N ALA A 168 14.40 -5.97 10.23
CA ALA A 168 14.26 -6.94 9.15
C ALA A 168 14.27 -6.26 7.77
N VAL A 169 13.53 -5.15 7.61
CA VAL A 169 13.52 -4.37 6.36
C VAL A 169 14.90 -3.79 6.07
N LYS A 170 15.57 -3.18 7.06
CA LYS A 170 16.93 -2.63 6.88
C LYS A 170 17.93 -3.70 6.45
N LYS A 171 17.84 -4.89 7.03
CA LYS A 171 18.78 -5.99 6.79
C LYS A 171 18.53 -6.74 5.48
N HIS A 172 17.27 -6.98 5.16
CA HIS A 172 16.87 -7.87 4.06
C HIS A 172 16.10 -7.15 2.95
N GLY A 173 15.53 -5.99 3.21
CA GLY A 173 14.70 -5.25 2.27
C GLY A 173 15.40 -4.12 1.52
N TRP A 174 16.65 -3.81 1.83
CA TRP A 174 17.41 -2.73 1.18
C TRP A 174 18.35 -3.28 0.10
N ASP A 175 18.26 -2.74 -1.13
CA ASP A 175 19.02 -3.19 -2.30
C ASP A 175 20.12 -2.20 -2.76
N GLY A 176 20.59 -1.37 -1.83
CA GLY A 176 21.66 -0.41 -2.08
C GLY A 176 21.18 0.99 -2.46
N ASP A 177 20.15 1.12 -3.28
CA ASP A 177 19.59 2.38 -3.76
C ASP A 177 18.10 2.55 -3.47
N TRP A 178 17.36 1.45 -3.26
CA TRP A 178 15.93 1.43 -2.97
C TRP A 178 15.51 0.20 -2.17
N TYR A 179 14.26 0.15 -1.71
CA TYR A 179 13.69 -1.02 -1.04
C TYR A 179 13.25 -2.04 -2.09
N LEU A 180 13.57 -3.31 -1.87
CA LEU A 180 13.03 -4.42 -2.65
C LEU A 180 11.49 -4.36 -2.70
N ARG A 181 10.89 -4.97 -3.70
CA ARG A 181 9.44 -5.16 -3.73
C ARG A 181 9.01 -6.35 -2.87
N ALA A 182 9.73 -7.46 -3.02
CA ALA A 182 9.36 -8.72 -2.41
C ALA A 182 10.50 -9.74 -2.46
N TYR A 183 10.30 -10.87 -1.79
CA TYR A 183 10.94 -12.14 -2.11
C TYR A 183 9.89 -13.08 -2.72
N ASP A 184 10.21 -13.77 -3.80
CA ASP A 184 9.30 -14.71 -4.44
C ASP A 184 9.22 -16.05 -3.68
N TYR A 185 8.38 -16.97 -4.18
CA TYR A 185 8.22 -18.33 -3.63
C TYR A 185 9.54 -19.10 -3.49
N TYR A 186 10.52 -18.80 -4.35
CA TYR A 186 11.84 -19.46 -4.34
C TYR A 186 12.89 -18.71 -3.52
N GLY A 187 12.52 -17.64 -2.86
CA GLY A 187 13.43 -16.79 -2.09
C GLY A 187 14.30 -15.87 -2.95
N LYS A 188 13.93 -15.64 -4.22
CA LYS A 188 14.61 -14.67 -5.08
C LYS A 188 14.08 -13.26 -4.85
N LYS A 189 14.95 -12.29 -4.98
CA LYS A 189 14.60 -10.87 -4.89
C LYS A 189 13.72 -10.43 -6.06
N VAL A 190 12.67 -9.70 -5.76
CA VAL A 190 11.80 -8.99 -6.70
C VAL A 190 11.92 -7.50 -6.44
N GLY A 191 12.03 -6.70 -7.49
CA GLY A 191 12.26 -5.27 -7.34
C GLY A 191 13.70 -4.94 -6.94
N SER A 192 14.66 -5.69 -7.45
CA SER A 192 16.10 -5.54 -7.22
C SER A 192 16.82 -5.01 -8.46
N ASN A 193 17.93 -4.33 -8.23
CA ASN A 193 18.84 -3.96 -9.28
C ASN A 193 19.42 -5.18 -10.04
N GLU A 194 19.38 -6.36 -9.42
CA GLU A 194 19.79 -7.62 -10.03
C GLU A 194 18.78 -8.14 -11.08
N ASN A 195 17.53 -7.66 -11.08
CA ASN A 195 16.50 -8.06 -12.04
C ASN A 195 16.75 -7.35 -13.40
N GLU A 196 16.34 -7.98 -14.50
CA GLU A 196 16.39 -7.35 -15.84
C GLU A 196 15.21 -6.40 -16.04
N GLU A 197 14.01 -6.82 -15.65
CA GLU A 197 12.74 -6.08 -15.67
C GLU A 197 12.16 -6.02 -14.26
N GLY A 198 11.28 -5.07 -14.00
CA GLY A 198 10.72 -4.89 -12.66
C GLY A 198 11.78 -4.63 -11.60
N LYS A 199 12.76 -3.75 -11.87
CA LYS A 199 13.87 -3.46 -10.95
C LYS A 199 13.44 -2.67 -9.73
N ILE A 200 12.50 -1.75 -9.90
CA ILE A 200 12.00 -0.89 -8.83
C ILE A 200 10.49 -0.78 -8.91
N PHE A 201 9.82 -0.77 -7.76
CA PHE A 201 8.37 -0.68 -7.63
C PHE A 201 7.99 0.43 -6.67
N ILE A 202 6.93 1.18 -6.99
CA ILE A 202 6.46 2.33 -6.19
C ILE A 202 5.95 1.92 -4.81
N GLU A 203 5.31 0.75 -4.68
CA GLU A 203 4.61 0.35 -3.45
C GLU A 203 5.53 0.27 -2.24
N SER A 204 6.64 -0.43 -2.37
CA SER A 204 7.60 -0.55 -1.28
C SER A 204 8.33 0.77 -0.99
N GLN A 205 8.62 1.57 -2.03
CA GLN A 205 9.21 2.90 -1.82
C GLN A 205 8.25 3.80 -1.04
N GLY A 206 6.98 3.85 -1.43
CA GLY A 206 5.96 4.65 -0.73
C GLY A 206 5.83 4.24 0.74
N TRP A 207 5.56 2.98 1.01
CA TRP A 207 5.27 2.53 2.38
C TRP A 207 6.49 2.50 3.29
N CYS A 208 7.66 2.09 2.81
CA CYS A 208 8.87 2.11 3.63
C CYS A 208 9.37 3.53 3.92
N THR A 209 9.16 4.49 3.01
CA THR A 209 9.47 5.91 3.27
C THR A 209 8.48 6.54 4.23
N MET A 210 7.17 6.28 4.09
CA MET A 210 6.16 6.72 5.06
C MET A 210 6.38 6.13 6.46
N ALA A 211 6.92 4.91 6.52
CA ALA A 211 7.34 4.27 7.77
C ALA A 211 8.63 4.86 8.37
N GLU A 212 9.33 5.72 7.63
CA GLU A 212 10.63 6.33 7.99
C GLU A 212 11.74 5.30 8.25
N ILE A 213 11.67 4.13 7.59
CA ILE A 213 12.65 3.06 7.82
C ILE A 213 14.01 3.50 7.27
N GLY A 214 15.02 3.56 8.16
CA GLY A 214 16.37 3.99 7.78
C GLY A 214 16.50 5.47 7.42
N LYS A 215 15.61 6.33 7.92
CA LYS A 215 15.65 7.79 7.66
C LYS A 215 16.98 8.40 8.11
N GLU A 216 17.42 8.07 9.33
CA GLU A 216 18.66 8.60 9.89
C GLU A 216 19.91 8.09 9.14
N GLU A 217 19.81 6.91 8.52
CA GLU A 217 20.85 6.34 7.66
C GLU A 217 20.80 6.87 6.21
N GLY A 218 19.82 7.72 5.89
CA GLY A 218 19.63 8.31 4.56
C GLY A 218 18.91 7.41 3.55
N LEU A 219 18.38 6.24 3.96
CA LEU A 219 17.75 5.29 3.05
C LEU A 219 16.47 5.86 2.44
N VAL A 220 15.65 6.56 3.24
CA VAL A 220 14.41 7.23 2.77
C VAL A 220 14.72 8.22 1.65
N LYS A 221 15.72 9.09 1.85
CA LYS A 221 16.12 10.07 0.84
C LYS A 221 16.57 9.38 -0.45
N LYS A 222 17.41 8.36 -0.33
CA LYS A 222 17.99 7.63 -1.46
C LYS A 222 16.91 6.89 -2.25
N SER A 223 15.95 6.26 -1.56
CA SER A 223 14.79 5.61 -2.17
C SER A 223 13.94 6.60 -2.98
N LEU A 224 13.64 7.78 -2.43
CA LEU A 224 12.88 8.81 -3.14
C LEU A 224 13.66 9.40 -4.32
N ASP A 225 14.98 9.55 -4.21
CA ASP A 225 15.85 9.93 -5.35
C ASP A 225 15.76 8.86 -6.47
N SER A 226 15.76 7.56 -6.11
CA SER A 226 15.60 6.47 -7.07
C SER A 226 14.21 6.44 -7.72
N VAL A 227 13.15 6.77 -6.97
CA VAL A 227 11.80 6.96 -7.55
C VAL A 227 11.83 8.07 -8.61
N LYS A 228 12.42 9.21 -8.29
CA LYS A 228 12.56 10.34 -9.23
C LYS A 228 13.32 9.95 -10.49
N GLU A 229 14.40 9.19 -10.36
CA GLU A 229 15.25 8.76 -11.47
C GLU A 229 14.59 7.69 -12.34
N HIS A 230 13.96 6.68 -11.73
CA HIS A 230 13.56 5.48 -12.44
C HIS A 230 12.04 5.37 -12.71
N LEU A 231 11.20 5.94 -11.84
CA LEU A 231 9.74 5.79 -11.94
C LEU A 231 9.04 7.05 -12.42
N ASP A 232 9.60 8.24 -12.17
CA ASP A 232 8.97 9.49 -12.58
C ASP A 232 8.95 9.64 -14.11
N CYS A 233 7.89 10.24 -14.63
CA CYS A 233 7.72 10.59 -16.02
C CYS A 233 6.79 11.80 -16.18
N GLU A 234 6.53 12.21 -17.42
CA GLU A 234 5.73 13.39 -17.75
C GLU A 234 4.31 13.34 -17.14
N TYR A 235 3.71 12.15 -17.02
CA TYR A 235 2.29 11.99 -16.64
C TYR A 235 2.09 11.43 -15.22
N GLY A 236 3.16 11.26 -14.44
CA GLY A 236 3.12 10.74 -13.08
C GLY A 236 4.23 9.73 -12.79
N ILE A 237 4.07 8.97 -11.72
CA ILE A 237 5.02 7.95 -11.29
C ILE A 237 4.48 6.58 -11.69
N VAL A 238 5.24 5.85 -12.54
CA VAL A 238 4.86 4.50 -12.97
C VAL A 238 5.01 3.49 -11.82
N LEU A 239 4.21 2.42 -11.87
CA LEU A 239 4.16 1.42 -10.82
C LEU A 239 5.47 0.66 -10.67
N ASN A 240 6.08 0.26 -11.80
CA ASN A 240 7.38 -0.41 -11.83
C ASN A 240 8.15 -0.04 -13.09
N SER A 241 9.46 -0.23 -13.07
CA SER A 241 10.35 0.03 -14.22
C SER A 241 11.59 -0.88 -14.17
N PRO A 242 12.09 -1.39 -15.32
CA PRO A 242 11.38 -1.46 -16.60
C PRO A 242 10.12 -2.34 -16.52
N ALA A 243 9.13 -2.09 -17.36
CA ALA A 243 7.94 -2.94 -17.45
C ALA A 243 8.31 -4.33 -18.01
N PHE A 244 7.49 -5.35 -17.69
CA PHE A 244 7.67 -6.69 -18.22
C PHE A 244 7.26 -6.72 -19.70
N THR A 245 8.11 -7.33 -20.53
CA THR A 245 7.89 -7.45 -21.99
C THR A 245 7.32 -8.79 -22.39
N GLU A 246 7.36 -9.78 -21.50
CA GLU A 246 6.82 -11.13 -21.72
C GLU A 246 6.22 -11.69 -20.43
N TYR A 247 5.37 -12.70 -20.59
CA TYR A 247 4.77 -13.41 -19.46
C TYR A 247 5.83 -14.17 -18.66
N LYS A 248 5.83 -13.91 -17.35
CA LYS A 248 6.70 -14.56 -16.35
C LYS A 248 5.83 -15.21 -15.28
N ILE A 249 5.79 -16.54 -15.31
CA ILE A 249 4.93 -17.33 -14.43
C ILE A 249 5.19 -17.04 -12.94
N GLU A 250 6.43 -16.77 -12.58
CA GLU A 250 6.85 -16.48 -11.20
C GLU A 250 6.35 -15.15 -10.65
N TYR A 251 5.90 -14.23 -11.52
CA TYR A 251 5.31 -12.95 -11.14
C TYR A 251 3.80 -12.89 -11.31
N GLY A 252 3.24 -13.82 -12.09
CA GLY A 252 1.80 -13.96 -12.28
C GLY A 252 1.19 -12.93 -13.21
N GLU A 253 0.00 -12.49 -12.89
CA GLU A 253 -0.87 -11.70 -13.77
C GLU A 253 -0.24 -10.37 -14.20
N ILE A 254 0.56 -9.74 -13.37
CA ILE A 254 1.23 -8.46 -13.67
C ILE A 254 1.97 -8.50 -15.00
N SER A 255 2.60 -9.63 -15.33
CA SER A 255 3.38 -9.81 -16.55
C SER A 255 2.54 -10.17 -17.79
N THR A 256 1.23 -10.33 -17.65
CA THR A 256 0.30 -10.56 -18.79
C THR A 256 -0.13 -9.27 -19.47
N TYR A 257 -0.05 -8.13 -18.76
CA TYR A 257 -0.44 -6.85 -19.32
C TYR A 257 0.62 -6.28 -20.25
N PRO A 258 0.23 -5.55 -21.29
CA PRO A 258 1.20 -4.85 -22.15
C PRO A 258 2.02 -3.86 -21.33
N ALA A 259 3.29 -3.69 -21.71
CA ALA A 259 4.19 -2.72 -21.06
C ALA A 259 3.59 -1.31 -21.02
N GLY A 260 3.66 -0.66 -19.88
CA GLY A 260 3.11 0.68 -19.62
C GLY A 260 1.61 0.71 -19.32
N TYR A 261 0.94 -0.43 -19.21
CA TYR A 261 -0.49 -0.50 -18.91
C TYR A 261 -0.79 -1.29 -17.65
N LYS A 262 -1.87 -0.91 -16.98
CA LYS A 262 -2.33 -1.56 -15.75
C LYS A 262 -1.19 -1.63 -14.72
N GLU A 263 -1.05 -2.74 -14.03
CA GLU A 263 -0.02 -2.96 -13.02
C GLU A 263 1.38 -3.15 -13.64
N ASN A 264 1.50 -3.30 -14.95
CA ASN A 264 2.77 -3.49 -15.65
C ASN A 264 3.35 -2.17 -16.17
N GLY A 265 3.90 -1.34 -15.30
CA GLY A 265 4.52 -0.06 -15.67
C GLY A 265 3.53 1.04 -16.01
N GLY A 266 2.24 0.87 -15.73
CA GLY A 266 1.24 1.94 -15.78
C GLY A 266 1.38 2.89 -14.58
N ILE A 267 0.77 4.06 -14.65
CA ILE A 267 0.69 5.03 -13.57
C ILE A 267 -0.62 4.76 -12.83
N PHE A 268 -0.56 4.12 -11.68
CA PHE A 268 -1.72 4.00 -10.80
C PHE A 268 -1.84 5.27 -9.95
N CYS A 269 -2.87 6.07 -10.22
CA CYS A 269 -2.97 7.41 -9.66
C CYS A 269 -3.18 7.43 -8.15
N HIS A 270 -3.66 6.35 -7.53
CA HIS A 270 -3.88 6.36 -6.09
C HIS A 270 -2.67 5.95 -5.24
N ASN A 271 -1.62 5.37 -5.83
CA ASN A 271 -0.37 5.12 -5.10
C ASN A 271 0.69 6.22 -5.30
N ASN A 272 0.53 7.11 -6.29
CA ASN A 272 1.38 8.28 -6.42
C ASN A 272 1.38 9.17 -5.16
N PRO A 273 0.24 9.41 -4.48
CA PRO A 273 0.19 10.07 -3.17
C PRO A 273 1.10 9.49 -2.08
N TRP A 274 1.39 8.19 -2.09
CA TRP A 274 2.30 7.60 -1.11
C TRP A 274 3.72 8.17 -1.23
N ILE A 275 4.17 8.41 -2.45
CA ILE A 275 5.47 9.08 -2.71
C ILE A 275 5.38 10.58 -2.34
N MET A 276 4.29 11.26 -2.66
CA MET A 276 4.09 12.65 -2.27
C MET A 276 4.18 12.82 -0.76
N ILE A 277 3.56 11.91 0.00
CA ILE A 277 3.66 11.88 1.47
C ILE A 277 5.12 11.69 1.90
N GLY A 278 5.81 10.71 1.33
CA GLY A 278 7.23 10.46 1.62
C GLY A 278 8.11 11.70 1.37
N GLU A 279 7.90 12.42 0.27
CA GLU A 279 8.61 13.65 -0.05
C GLU A 279 8.35 14.75 0.97
N THR A 280 7.09 14.95 1.40
CA THR A 280 6.77 15.93 2.43
C THR A 280 7.41 15.62 3.78
N MET A 281 7.55 14.32 4.13
CA MET A 281 8.16 13.88 5.40
C MET A 281 9.66 14.18 5.48
N ILE A 282 10.31 14.46 4.36
CA ILE A 282 11.70 14.91 4.30
C ILE A 282 11.85 16.36 3.81
N GLY A 283 10.75 17.12 3.78
CA GLY A 283 10.75 18.55 3.48
C GLY A 283 10.85 18.91 1.99
N ARG A 284 10.53 17.99 1.08
CA ARG A 284 10.57 18.22 -0.37
C ARG A 284 9.19 18.57 -0.94
N GLY A 285 8.64 19.72 -0.53
CA GLY A 285 7.32 20.20 -0.98
C GLY A 285 7.22 20.38 -2.48
N ASP A 286 8.28 20.84 -3.14
CA ASP A 286 8.29 21.03 -4.61
C ASP A 286 8.10 19.71 -5.36
N ASN A 287 8.78 18.63 -4.94
CA ASN A 287 8.61 17.31 -5.55
C ASN A 287 7.20 16.77 -5.32
N ALA A 288 6.68 16.88 -4.09
CA ALA A 288 5.32 16.45 -3.78
C ALA A 288 4.28 17.17 -4.64
N TYR A 289 4.44 18.47 -4.84
CA TYR A 289 3.57 19.28 -5.68
C TYR A 289 3.71 18.96 -7.18
N ASP A 290 4.94 18.77 -7.66
CA ASP A 290 5.22 18.33 -9.05
C ASP A 290 4.47 17.03 -9.37
N TYR A 291 4.59 16.01 -8.52
CA TYR A 291 3.85 14.75 -8.68
C TYR A 291 2.34 14.92 -8.63
N TYR A 292 1.85 15.79 -7.75
CA TYR A 292 0.43 16.10 -7.66
C TYR A 292 -0.10 16.69 -8.97
N THR A 293 0.59 17.67 -9.55
CA THR A 293 0.13 18.35 -10.77
C THR A 293 0.08 17.43 -11.99
N LYS A 294 0.89 16.37 -12.01
CA LYS A 294 0.91 15.39 -13.10
C LYS A 294 -0.33 14.51 -13.17
N ILE A 295 -1.05 14.32 -12.05
CA ILE A 295 -2.22 13.43 -11.98
C ILE A 295 -3.53 14.15 -11.61
N ALA A 296 -3.47 15.40 -11.16
CA ALA A 296 -4.64 16.14 -10.72
C ALA A 296 -5.44 16.67 -11.93
N PRO A 297 -6.75 16.39 -12.02
CA PRO A 297 -7.56 16.74 -13.19
C PRO A 297 -7.48 18.22 -13.59
N SER A 298 -7.38 19.13 -12.60
CA SER A 298 -7.29 20.58 -12.85
C SER A 298 -6.05 21.03 -13.61
N PHE A 299 -5.03 20.19 -13.73
CA PHE A 299 -3.78 20.47 -14.45
C PHE A 299 -3.67 19.74 -15.79
N LEU A 300 -4.67 18.93 -16.15
CA LEU A 300 -4.64 18.07 -17.33
C LEU A 300 -5.56 18.57 -18.47
N GLU A 301 -6.13 19.77 -18.33
CA GLU A 301 -7.07 20.32 -19.31
C GLU A 301 -6.44 20.51 -20.69
N ASP A 302 -5.21 21.02 -20.74
CA ASP A 302 -4.47 21.26 -22.01
C ASP A 302 -4.18 19.98 -22.78
N ILE A 303 -4.19 18.83 -22.11
CA ILE A 303 -3.98 17.50 -22.71
C ILE A 303 -5.24 16.63 -22.69
N SER A 304 -6.42 17.23 -22.54
CA SER A 304 -7.69 16.50 -22.37
C SER A 304 -7.99 15.51 -23.49
N GLU A 305 -7.62 15.85 -24.75
CA GLU A 305 -7.79 14.94 -25.89
C GLU A 305 -6.89 13.70 -25.83
N LEU A 306 -5.72 13.80 -25.21
CA LEU A 306 -4.85 12.66 -24.91
C LEU A 306 -5.35 11.88 -23.69
N HIS A 307 -5.67 12.62 -22.61
CA HIS A 307 -6.05 12.06 -21.32
C HIS A 307 -7.41 11.33 -21.36
N LYS A 308 -8.40 11.86 -22.09
CA LYS A 308 -9.68 11.20 -22.45
C LYS A 308 -10.62 10.82 -21.31
N VAL A 309 -10.39 11.24 -20.08
CA VAL A 309 -11.36 11.10 -18.99
C VAL A 309 -12.03 12.44 -18.70
N GLU A 310 -13.09 12.42 -17.91
CA GLU A 310 -13.80 13.64 -17.55
C GLU A 310 -12.85 14.64 -16.86
N PRO A 311 -12.87 15.93 -17.24
CA PRO A 311 -11.86 16.92 -16.84
C PRO A 311 -11.86 17.25 -15.33
N TYR A 312 -12.82 16.74 -14.57
CA TYR A 312 -12.94 16.93 -13.12
C TYR A 312 -12.84 15.63 -12.32
N VAL A 313 -12.42 14.52 -12.96
CA VAL A 313 -12.39 13.19 -12.34
C VAL A 313 -10.97 12.65 -12.31
N TYR A 314 -10.54 12.16 -11.16
CA TYR A 314 -9.35 11.33 -11.08
C TYR A 314 -9.60 9.99 -11.76
N CYS A 315 -8.69 9.56 -12.62
CA CYS A 315 -8.69 8.20 -13.16
C CYS A 315 -7.99 7.22 -12.22
N GLN A 316 -8.22 5.93 -12.43
CA GLN A 316 -7.47 4.87 -11.77
C GLN A 316 -6.03 4.81 -12.28
N MET A 317 -5.87 4.82 -13.62
CA MET A 317 -4.61 4.58 -14.29
C MET A 317 -4.41 5.55 -15.47
N ILE A 318 -3.17 5.97 -15.65
CA ILE A 318 -2.67 6.63 -16.87
C ILE A 318 -1.63 5.71 -17.51
N ALA A 319 -1.64 5.60 -18.84
CA ALA A 319 -0.66 4.84 -19.59
C ALA A 319 0.75 5.39 -19.33
N GLY A 320 1.66 4.53 -18.89
CA GLY A 320 3.01 4.90 -18.47
C GLY A 320 3.97 5.16 -19.63
N LYS A 321 5.21 5.49 -19.31
CA LYS A 321 6.24 5.88 -20.28
C LYS A 321 6.60 4.80 -21.32
N GLU A 322 6.35 3.54 -21.01
CA GLU A 322 6.62 2.40 -21.90
C GLU A 322 5.36 1.96 -22.70
N ALA A 323 4.23 2.64 -22.50
CA ALA A 323 3.00 2.34 -23.22
C ALA A 323 3.06 2.80 -24.69
N PHE A 324 2.24 2.20 -25.54
CA PHE A 324 2.09 2.63 -26.93
C PHE A 324 1.55 4.07 -27.05
N LYS A 325 0.69 4.48 -26.10
CA LYS A 325 0.16 5.86 -25.99
C LYS A 325 0.36 6.36 -24.56
N PRO A 326 1.54 6.87 -24.19
CA PRO A 326 1.73 7.44 -22.87
C PRO A 326 0.78 8.61 -22.62
N GLY A 327 0.28 8.74 -21.38
CA GLY A 327 -0.64 9.82 -21.00
C GLY A 327 -2.13 9.53 -21.21
N GLU A 328 -2.51 8.47 -21.94
CA GLU A 328 -3.93 8.09 -22.09
C GLU A 328 -4.44 7.46 -20.80
N ALA A 329 -5.46 8.07 -20.17
CA ALA A 329 -6.04 7.58 -18.92
C ALA A 329 -7.13 6.54 -19.14
N LYS A 330 -7.38 5.72 -18.11
CA LYS A 330 -8.38 4.66 -18.09
C LYS A 330 -9.12 4.62 -16.74
N ASN A 331 -10.33 4.08 -16.79
CA ASN A 331 -11.13 3.78 -15.61
C ASN A 331 -11.37 5.00 -14.71
N SER A 332 -12.03 6.02 -15.24
CA SER A 332 -12.56 7.11 -14.43
C SER A 332 -13.56 6.59 -13.39
N TRP A 333 -13.65 7.21 -12.23
CA TRP A 333 -14.51 6.89 -11.10
C TRP A 333 -14.17 5.61 -10.30
N LEU A 334 -13.46 4.66 -10.87
CA LEU A 334 -13.16 3.37 -10.26
C LEU A 334 -11.81 3.40 -9.54
N SER A 335 -11.66 4.26 -8.54
CA SER A 335 -10.36 4.49 -7.93
C SER A 335 -10.45 5.09 -6.54
N GLY A 336 -9.49 4.73 -5.68
CA GLY A 336 -9.20 5.43 -4.43
C GLY A 336 -8.40 6.73 -4.61
N THR A 337 -8.13 7.15 -5.85
CA THR A 337 -7.24 8.28 -6.15
C THR A 337 -7.70 9.59 -5.53
N ALA A 338 -8.99 9.92 -5.60
CA ALA A 338 -9.52 11.16 -5.04
C ALA A 338 -9.33 11.23 -3.53
N SER A 339 -9.62 10.14 -2.81
CA SER A 339 -9.46 10.06 -1.35
C SER A 339 -8.00 10.18 -0.93
N TRP A 340 -7.09 9.48 -1.61
CA TRP A 340 -5.66 9.56 -1.33
C TRP A 340 -5.08 10.94 -1.64
N ASN A 341 -5.49 11.58 -2.74
CA ASN A 341 -5.05 12.94 -3.04
C ASN A 341 -5.60 13.95 -2.03
N PHE A 342 -6.88 13.85 -1.66
CA PHE A 342 -7.45 14.71 -0.61
C PHE A 342 -6.68 14.57 0.70
N TYR A 343 -6.43 13.36 1.15
CA TYR A 343 -5.65 13.06 2.35
C TYR A 343 -4.24 13.66 2.27
N THR A 344 -3.56 13.44 1.15
CA THR A 344 -2.19 13.93 0.94
C THR A 344 -2.11 15.45 0.88
N ILE A 345 -3.02 16.08 0.14
CA ILE A 345 -3.03 17.55 0.01
C ILE A 345 -3.32 18.19 1.37
N THR A 346 -4.38 17.75 2.04
CA THR A 346 -4.81 18.40 3.29
C THR A 346 -3.85 18.13 4.43
N GLN A 347 -3.44 16.87 4.62
CA GLN A 347 -2.70 16.47 5.80
C GLN A 347 -1.17 16.54 5.64
N TYR A 348 -0.65 16.53 4.41
CA TYR A 348 0.80 16.50 4.20
C TYR A 348 1.33 17.71 3.44
N ILE A 349 0.72 18.14 2.33
CA ILE A 349 1.19 19.32 1.60
C ILE A 349 0.75 20.59 2.35
N LEU A 350 -0.55 20.78 2.63
CA LEU A 350 -1.06 21.87 3.45
C LEU A 350 -0.76 21.65 4.94
N GLY A 351 -0.52 20.42 5.34
CA GLY A 351 -0.08 20.04 6.66
C GLY A 351 -1.11 20.25 7.76
N VAL A 352 -2.41 20.27 7.45
CA VAL A 352 -3.51 20.39 8.41
C VAL A 352 -3.99 18.99 8.75
N LYS A 353 -3.51 18.46 9.88
CA LYS A 353 -3.66 17.05 10.24
C LYS A 353 -4.43 16.89 11.55
N PRO A 354 -5.58 16.18 11.54
CA PRO A 354 -6.25 15.79 12.78
C PRO A 354 -5.38 14.82 13.57
N ASP A 355 -5.44 14.94 14.90
CA ASP A 355 -4.77 14.03 15.82
C ASP A 355 -5.69 13.77 17.03
N TYR A 356 -5.41 12.75 17.82
CA TYR A 356 -6.21 12.34 18.98
C TYR A 356 -6.48 13.46 20.00
N ASN A 357 -5.63 14.47 20.07
CA ASN A 357 -5.73 15.59 21.01
C ASN A 357 -6.07 16.93 20.33
N GLY A 358 -6.43 16.92 19.05
CA GLY A 358 -6.77 18.13 18.31
C GLY A 358 -6.14 18.18 16.91
N LEU A 359 -5.65 19.34 16.52
CA LEU A 359 -5.17 19.63 15.17
C LEU A 359 -3.67 19.96 15.20
N SER A 360 -2.92 19.29 14.32
CA SER A 360 -1.51 19.64 14.04
C SER A 360 -1.43 20.44 12.74
N ILE A 361 -0.60 21.47 12.69
CA ILE A 361 -0.35 22.26 11.48
C ILE A 361 1.15 22.24 11.20
N ASN A 362 1.52 21.62 10.09
CA ASN A 362 2.91 21.49 9.65
C ASN A 362 2.98 21.46 8.12
N PRO A 363 2.87 22.62 7.44
CA PRO A 363 2.84 22.68 5.98
C PRO A 363 4.20 22.31 5.34
N CYS A 364 4.12 21.63 4.21
CA CYS A 364 5.25 21.38 3.31
C CYS A 364 4.84 21.78 1.89
N ILE A 365 4.58 23.06 1.71
CA ILE A 365 4.15 23.67 0.45
C ILE A 365 5.35 23.91 -0.47
N PRO A 366 5.16 24.00 -1.80
CA PRO A 366 6.23 24.33 -2.73
C PRO A 366 6.77 25.75 -2.50
N GLU A 367 8.03 26.01 -2.92
CA GLU A 367 8.61 27.34 -2.86
C GLU A 367 7.83 28.31 -3.74
N GLY A 368 7.46 29.46 -3.20
CA GLY A 368 6.74 30.51 -3.92
C GLY A 368 5.20 30.37 -3.97
N ALA A 369 4.64 29.41 -3.23
CA ALA A 369 3.19 29.26 -3.09
C ALA A 369 2.60 30.21 -2.05
#